data_06fc5a928b2c8dd8c74472049f0a81d3
#
_entry.id   06fc5a928b2c8dd8c74472049f0a81d3
#
_cell.length_a   1.000
_cell.length_b   1.000
_cell.length_c   1.000
_cell.angle_alpha   90.00
_cell.angle_beta   90.00
_cell.angle_gamma   90.00
#
_symmetry.space_group_name_H-M   'P 1'
#
loop_
_entity.id
_entity.type
_entity.pdbx_description
1 polymer ?
#
loop_
_entity_poly.entity_id
_entity_poly.type
_entity_poly.pdbx_seq_one_letter_code
_entity_poly.pdbx_strand_id
1 'polypeptide(L)'
;MQTRRKFIKNTGIFSAGVLALQTDAFALNSDSVFDFQLKDFVSQRPPLAQRKFTSKAIEEAIVRIKKQIANPELAWLFENCFPNTLDTTVDFEIIDGKPDTYVITGDIDAMWLRDSTAQIWPYIPFVKEDKKLGELVKGVINRQTKCILLDPYANAFYKDFNQVSEWKNDLTKMKPGIHERKWEIDSLCYPIRLAHGYWKETGDISMFDNDWKAAMKLVLQTFKEQQRWTDKGPYSFQRNTAWATDGVPLSGYGYPVKPCGLIVSTFRPSDDSTLFGYLIPSNMFAIEVLGYLIEMFSTSALKDDAIVTTARELQEQVQKGLTENGIITHPKFGEIIAFEVNGYGSFHFMDDANVPSLLSLPYLGAIKADNPLYLNTRKVVLSENNPFFYKGKAAEGVGGPHTGADTIWPMSIILRAITSVDENEIKYCIGILKKTHADTGFMHESFHKDDAKQFTRKWFAWANTLFGEMIVHTSIHYPQLLKDKNI
;
A
#
# COMPACT_ATOMS: atom_id res chain seq x y z
N MET A 1 -11.24 5.67 -20.60
CA MET A 1 -11.33 4.77 -19.43
C MET A 1 -11.33 3.33 -19.92
N GLN A 2 -10.26 2.58 -19.67
CA GLN A 2 -10.26 1.14 -19.92
C GLN A 2 -10.63 0.45 -18.61
N THR A 3 -11.85 -0.04 -18.51
CA THR A 3 -12.26 -0.91 -17.41
C THR A 3 -11.51 -2.24 -17.50
N ARG A 4 -11.31 -2.96 -16.39
CA ARG A 4 -10.73 -4.34 -16.32
C ARG A 4 -11.27 -5.26 -17.45
N ARG A 5 -12.51 -5.09 -17.90
CA ARG A 5 -13.12 -5.84 -19.02
C ARG A 5 -12.46 -5.62 -20.38
N LYS A 6 -11.87 -4.45 -20.65
CA LYS A 6 -11.21 -4.18 -21.95
C LYS A 6 -9.81 -4.80 -22.03
N PHE A 7 -9.12 -4.94 -20.89
CA PHE A 7 -7.79 -5.53 -20.85
C PHE A 7 -7.81 -7.01 -21.24
N ILE A 8 -8.77 -7.79 -20.74
CA ILE A 8 -8.88 -9.23 -21.01
C ILE A 8 -9.27 -9.52 -22.47
N LYS A 9 -9.99 -8.63 -23.16
CA LYS A 9 -10.38 -8.83 -24.56
C LYS A 9 -9.27 -8.57 -25.59
N ASN A 10 -8.23 -7.82 -25.21
CA ASN A 10 -7.15 -7.45 -26.15
C ASN A 10 -5.96 -8.42 -26.14
N THR A 11 -5.91 -9.40 -25.24
CA THR A 11 -4.82 -10.39 -25.17
C THR A 11 -5.06 -11.65 -26.01
N GLY A 12 -6.16 -11.73 -26.75
CA GLY A 12 -6.63 -12.95 -27.41
C GLY A 12 -6.44 -13.04 -28.94
N ILE A 13 -5.72 -12.14 -29.60
CA ILE A 13 -5.50 -12.26 -31.06
C ILE A 13 -4.06 -11.84 -31.38
N PHE A 14 -3.16 -12.79 -31.50
CA PHE A 14 -2.03 -12.79 -32.44
C PHE A 14 -1.36 -14.16 -32.46
N SER A 15 -1.77 -14.99 -33.38
CA SER A 15 -0.96 -16.07 -33.92
C SER A 15 -1.44 -16.39 -35.33
N ALA A 16 -0.63 -16.08 -36.33
CA ALA A 16 -0.37 -16.88 -37.52
C ALA A 16 0.33 -16.09 -38.64
N GLY A 17 1.41 -16.66 -39.15
CA GLY A 17 1.95 -16.40 -40.49
C GLY A 17 3.24 -15.56 -40.49
N VAL A 18 4.35 -15.92 -41.08
CA VAL A 18 4.77 -16.88 -42.11
C VAL A 18 6.30 -16.93 -42.05
N LEU A 19 6.87 -18.11 -42.17
CA LEU A 19 8.30 -18.35 -42.48
C LEU A 19 8.64 -17.84 -43.89
N ALA A 20 9.74 -17.10 -44.01
CA ALA A 20 10.51 -17.05 -45.25
C ALA A 20 12.00 -17.09 -44.92
N LEU A 21 12.62 -18.19 -45.32
CA LEU A 21 14.05 -18.39 -45.37
C LEU A 21 14.66 -17.57 -46.51
N GLN A 22 15.70 -16.81 -46.23
CA GLN A 22 16.73 -16.49 -47.23
C GLN A 22 18.11 -16.53 -46.56
N THR A 23 18.92 -17.44 -47.07
CA THR A 23 20.37 -17.56 -46.90
C THR A 23 21.06 -16.51 -47.77
N ASP A 24 21.99 -15.74 -47.19
CA ASP A 24 23.19 -15.38 -47.93
C ASP A 24 24.33 -14.90 -47.02
N ALA A 25 25.43 -15.60 -47.26
CA ALA A 25 26.86 -15.28 -47.28
C ALA A 25 27.49 -14.34 -46.22
N PHE A 26 28.47 -14.94 -45.54
CA PHE A 26 29.53 -14.34 -44.77
C PHE A 26 30.28 -13.21 -45.49
N ALA A 27 30.36 -12.06 -44.80
CA ALA A 27 31.48 -11.14 -44.93
C ALA A 27 31.93 -10.71 -43.53
N LEU A 28 33.09 -11.19 -43.13
CA LEU A 28 33.84 -10.72 -41.96
C LEU A 28 34.27 -9.28 -42.20
N ASN A 29 33.69 -8.35 -41.48
CA ASN A 29 34.25 -7.03 -41.22
C ASN A 29 34.43 -6.85 -39.74
N SER A 30 35.65 -6.95 -39.29
CA SER A 30 36.15 -6.48 -38.01
C SER A 30 36.05 -4.96 -37.98
N ASP A 31 35.07 -4.46 -37.24
CA ASP A 31 35.07 -3.15 -36.53
C ASP A 31 33.70 -2.99 -35.83
N SER A 32 33.40 -3.90 -34.90
CA SER A 32 32.35 -3.61 -33.92
C SER A 32 32.96 -2.79 -32.78
N VAL A 33 33.14 -1.51 -33.03
CA VAL A 33 33.13 -0.51 -31.95
C VAL A 33 31.79 -0.73 -31.26
N PHE A 34 31.83 -1.26 -30.04
CA PHE A 34 30.68 -1.23 -29.14
C PHE A 34 30.33 0.24 -28.93
N ASP A 35 29.39 0.76 -29.71
CA ASP A 35 28.75 2.02 -29.49
C ASP A 35 27.90 1.85 -28.22
N PHE A 36 28.53 2.06 -27.07
CA PHE A 36 27.86 2.20 -25.79
C PHE A 36 27.14 3.55 -25.88
N GLN A 37 25.96 3.59 -26.55
CA GLN A 37 25.08 4.72 -26.44
C GLN A 37 24.74 4.85 -24.94
N LEU A 38 25.35 5.83 -24.31
CA LEU A 38 24.95 6.28 -22.97
C LEU A 38 23.47 6.61 -23.08
N LYS A 39 22.62 5.77 -22.48
CA LYS A 39 21.18 5.99 -22.42
C LYS A 39 20.98 7.31 -21.66
N ASP A 40 20.55 8.35 -22.34
CA ASP A 40 20.26 9.63 -21.69
C ASP A 40 19.00 9.46 -20.81
N PHE A 41 19.20 9.43 -19.49
CA PHE A 41 18.12 9.33 -18.52
C PHE A 41 17.44 10.70 -18.32
N VAL A 42 16.57 11.07 -19.27
CA VAL A 42 15.78 12.30 -19.22
C VAL A 42 14.63 12.15 -18.22
N SER A 43 14.47 13.13 -17.32
CA SER A 43 13.40 13.16 -16.33
C SER A 43 12.02 12.98 -16.98
N GLN A 44 11.20 12.09 -16.42
CA GLN A 44 9.82 11.83 -16.86
C GLN A 44 8.80 12.61 -16.01
N ARG A 45 9.24 13.46 -15.11
CA ARG A 45 8.39 14.32 -14.31
C ARG A 45 7.65 15.33 -15.20
N PRO A 46 6.41 15.71 -14.87
CA PRO A 46 5.73 16.81 -15.56
C PRO A 46 6.55 18.10 -15.51
N PRO A 47 6.49 18.96 -16.54
CA PRO A 47 7.01 20.30 -16.46
C PRO A 47 6.52 21.03 -15.21
N LEU A 48 7.35 21.87 -14.61
CA LEU A 48 7.07 22.52 -13.31
C LEU A 48 5.67 23.18 -13.25
N ALA A 49 5.26 23.84 -14.34
CA ALA A 49 3.95 24.50 -14.42
C ALA A 49 2.75 23.53 -14.48
N GLN A 50 2.99 22.24 -14.71
CA GLN A 50 1.95 21.20 -14.77
C GLN A 50 1.90 20.33 -13.52
N ARG A 51 2.86 20.50 -12.59
CA ARG A 51 2.87 19.76 -11.34
C ARG A 51 1.75 20.24 -10.44
N LYS A 52 1.06 19.30 -9.83
CA LYS A 52 -0.07 19.58 -8.93
C LYS A 52 0.38 20.30 -7.66
N PHE A 53 1.53 19.90 -7.12
CA PHE A 53 2.12 20.51 -5.94
C PHE A 53 3.65 20.47 -6.01
N THR A 54 4.29 21.51 -5.50
CA THR A 54 5.75 21.59 -5.41
C THR A 54 6.15 21.95 -3.99
N SER A 55 6.96 21.11 -3.38
CA SER A 55 7.57 21.33 -2.06
C SER A 55 9.05 21.61 -2.21
N LYS A 56 9.51 22.73 -1.61
CA LYS A 56 10.93 23.08 -1.61
C LYS A 56 11.78 22.01 -0.91
N ALA A 57 11.31 21.50 0.24
CA ALA A 57 12.04 20.49 0.99
C ALA A 57 12.20 19.19 0.20
N ILE A 58 11.17 18.78 -0.55
CA ILE A 58 11.22 17.57 -1.38
C ILE A 58 12.16 17.78 -2.59
N GLU A 59 12.12 18.92 -3.27
CA GLU A 59 13.05 19.21 -4.36
C GLU A 59 14.51 19.22 -3.88
N GLU A 60 14.79 19.82 -2.72
CA GLU A 60 16.12 19.82 -2.10
C GLU A 60 16.55 18.39 -1.69
N ALA A 61 15.64 17.58 -1.17
CA ALA A 61 15.90 16.17 -0.85
C ALA A 61 16.25 15.35 -2.11
N ILE A 62 15.51 15.55 -3.21
CA ILE A 62 15.80 14.89 -4.49
C ILE A 62 17.23 15.23 -4.95
N VAL A 63 17.60 16.52 -4.96
CA VAL A 63 18.94 16.95 -5.38
C VAL A 63 20.03 16.37 -4.47
N ARG A 64 19.81 16.37 -3.15
CA ARG A 64 20.75 15.85 -2.15
C ARG A 64 20.96 14.34 -2.29
N ILE A 65 19.89 13.57 -2.43
CA ILE A 65 19.95 12.10 -2.48
C ILE A 65 20.49 11.64 -3.84
N LYS A 66 20.08 12.25 -4.95
CA LYS A 66 20.65 11.94 -6.28
C LYS A 66 22.18 12.06 -6.32
N LYS A 67 22.77 13.02 -5.61
CA LYS A 67 24.23 13.15 -5.51
C LYS A 67 24.92 11.98 -4.78
N GLN A 68 24.17 11.22 -3.99
CA GLN A 68 24.69 10.03 -3.29
C GLN A 68 24.61 8.77 -4.16
N ILE A 69 23.76 8.77 -5.20
CA ILE A 69 23.50 7.63 -6.06
C ILE A 69 24.49 7.63 -7.21
N ALA A 70 25.37 6.62 -7.23
CA ALA A 70 26.41 6.51 -8.27
C ALA A 70 25.89 5.90 -9.60
N ASN A 71 24.78 5.14 -9.55
CA ASN A 71 24.15 4.55 -10.73
C ASN A 71 23.17 5.56 -11.36
N PRO A 72 23.36 6.01 -12.61
CA PRO A 72 22.55 7.05 -13.23
C PRO A 72 21.08 6.63 -13.46
N GLU A 73 20.83 5.35 -13.76
CA GLU A 73 19.48 4.81 -13.94
C GLU A 73 18.71 4.82 -12.62
N LEU A 74 19.34 4.41 -11.52
CA LEU A 74 18.73 4.45 -10.19
C LEU A 74 18.44 5.89 -9.75
N ALA A 75 19.36 6.83 -10.03
CA ALA A 75 19.15 8.25 -9.74
C ALA A 75 17.97 8.84 -10.52
N TRP A 76 17.81 8.45 -11.78
CA TRP A 76 16.68 8.81 -12.62
C TRP A 76 15.35 8.21 -12.15
N LEU A 77 15.33 6.92 -11.77
CA LEU A 77 14.16 6.29 -11.18
C LEU A 77 13.72 6.99 -9.89
N PHE A 78 14.67 7.30 -9.01
CA PHE A 78 14.36 8.02 -7.77
C PHE A 78 13.76 9.40 -8.04
N GLU A 79 14.34 10.17 -8.97
CA GLU A 79 13.82 11.48 -9.35
C GLU A 79 12.40 11.45 -9.88
N ASN A 80 12.04 10.41 -10.65
CA ASN A 80 10.70 10.26 -11.21
C ASN A 80 9.69 9.76 -10.18
N CYS A 81 10.09 8.77 -9.39
CA CYS A 81 9.19 8.03 -8.50
C CYS A 81 8.89 8.78 -7.20
N PHE A 82 9.94 9.34 -6.53
CA PHE A 82 9.77 9.93 -5.20
C PHE A 82 8.75 11.07 -5.17
N PRO A 83 8.77 12.05 -6.09
CA PRO A 83 7.78 13.14 -6.09
C PRO A 83 6.49 12.82 -6.84
N ASN A 84 6.29 11.60 -7.37
CA ASN A 84 5.19 11.28 -8.28
C ASN A 84 3.83 11.66 -7.72
N THR A 85 3.56 11.38 -6.45
CA THR A 85 2.31 11.76 -5.78
C THR A 85 2.10 13.27 -5.78
N LEU A 86 3.10 14.05 -5.37
CA LEU A 86 2.99 15.51 -5.34
C LEU A 86 2.87 16.10 -6.75
N ASP A 87 3.60 15.55 -7.70
CA ASP A 87 3.59 16.04 -9.07
C ASP A 87 2.23 15.79 -9.79
N THR A 88 1.50 14.70 -9.43
CA THR A 88 0.46 14.18 -10.34
C THR A 88 -0.89 13.87 -9.69
N THR A 89 -0.95 13.55 -8.39
CA THR A 89 -2.16 12.94 -7.79
C THR A 89 -2.85 13.79 -6.74
N VAL A 90 -2.21 14.81 -6.22
CA VAL A 90 -2.77 15.66 -5.17
C VAL A 90 -3.59 16.82 -5.75
N ASP A 91 -4.70 17.14 -5.09
CA ASP A 91 -5.49 18.33 -5.35
C ASP A 91 -5.70 19.05 -4.01
N PHE A 92 -4.88 20.09 -3.78
CA PHE A 92 -4.81 20.84 -2.54
C PHE A 92 -5.57 22.16 -2.65
N GLU A 93 -6.50 22.38 -1.74
CA GLU A 93 -7.33 23.58 -1.67
C GLU A 93 -7.45 24.07 -0.22
N ILE A 94 -7.87 25.32 -0.06
CA ILE A 94 -8.36 25.85 1.24
C ILE A 94 -9.88 25.98 1.12
N ILE A 95 -10.62 25.18 1.88
CA ILE A 95 -12.08 25.17 1.90
C ILE A 95 -12.54 25.66 3.28
N ASP A 96 -13.32 26.73 3.33
CA ASP A 96 -13.82 27.35 4.57
C ASP A 96 -12.71 27.67 5.58
N GLY A 97 -11.55 28.11 5.06
CA GLY A 97 -10.38 28.47 5.87
C GLY A 97 -9.57 27.28 6.40
N LYS A 98 -9.93 26.03 6.04
CA LYS A 98 -9.19 24.81 6.40
C LYS A 98 -8.52 24.19 5.17
N PRO A 99 -7.31 23.62 5.31
CA PRO A 99 -6.70 22.85 4.26
C PRO A 99 -7.51 21.58 3.96
N ASP A 100 -7.64 21.25 2.70
CA ASP A 100 -8.31 20.07 2.19
C ASP A 100 -7.49 19.51 1.03
N THR A 101 -7.13 18.24 1.07
CA THR A 101 -6.30 17.61 0.04
C THR A 101 -6.94 16.30 -0.39
N TYR A 102 -7.36 16.26 -1.64
CA TYR A 102 -7.81 15.05 -2.31
C TYR A 102 -6.62 14.37 -3.00
N VAL A 103 -6.48 13.04 -2.84
CA VAL A 103 -5.36 12.27 -3.38
C VAL A 103 -5.89 11.08 -4.16
N ILE A 104 -5.67 11.07 -5.46
CA ILE A 104 -6.04 9.93 -6.31
C ILE A 104 -4.94 8.86 -6.34
N THR A 105 -5.29 7.63 -6.71
CA THR A 105 -4.32 6.51 -6.75
C THR A 105 -3.39 6.51 -7.96
N GLY A 106 -3.66 7.39 -8.93
CA GLY A 106 -3.01 7.46 -10.22
C GLY A 106 -4.06 7.48 -11.34
N ASP A 107 -4.19 6.40 -12.07
CA ASP A 107 -5.12 6.26 -13.20
C ASP A 107 -6.60 6.10 -12.82
N ILE A 108 -6.92 6.02 -11.52
CA ILE A 108 -8.30 6.00 -11.01
C ILE A 108 -8.57 7.29 -10.23
N ASP A 109 -9.59 8.04 -10.64
CA ASP A 109 -10.01 9.28 -9.99
C ASP A 109 -10.90 8.97 -8.77
N ALA A 110 -10.29 8.38 -7.76
CA ALA A 110 -10.88 8.15 -6.46
C ALA A 110 -9.79 8.12 -5.38
N MET A 111 -10.15 8.50 -4.15
CA MET A 111 -9.27 8.54 -2.99
C MET A 111 -9.56 7.36 -2.07
N TRP A 112 -8.67 6.36 -2.06
CA TRP A 112 -8.64 5.34 -1.01
C TRP A 112 -8.03 5.91 0.26
N LEU A 113 -8.59 5.55 1.42
CA LEU A 113 -8.03 5.96 2.72
C LEU A 113 -6.63 5.37 2.94
N ARG A 114 -6.41 4.15 2.55
CA ARG A 114 -5.12 3.45 2.55
C ARG A 114 -4.11 4.16 1.66
N ASP A 115 -4.41 4.25 0.36
CA ASP A 115 -3.51 4.79 -0.66
C ASP A 115 -3.11 6.23 -0.37
N SER A 116 -4.07 7.08 -0.02
CA SER A 116 -3.83 8.49 0.27
C SER A 116 -2.83 8.69 1.43
N THR A 117 -2.92 7.85 2.46
CA THR A 117 -1.91 7.86 3.54
C THR A 117 -0.57 7.35 3.04
N ALA A 118 -0.55 6.18 2.39
CA ALA A 118 0.69 5.54 1.96
C ALA A 118 1.47 6.39 0.93
N GLN A 119 0.75 7.11 0.06
CA GLN A 119 1.35 8.02 -0.91
C GLN A 119 1.93 9.29 -0.26
N ILE A 120 1.39 9.74 0.87
CA ILE A 120 1.84 10.95 1.58
C ILE A 120 2.87 10.63 2.68
N TRP A 121 2.83 9.42 3.23
CA TRP A 121 3.69 8.98 4.32
C TRP A 121 5.19 9.23 4.11
N PRO A 122 5.78 9.00 2.94
CA PRO A 122 7.21 9.23 2.69
C PRO A 122 7.65 10.69 2.83
N TYR A 123 6.71 11.63 2.85
CA TYR A 123 7.00 13.07 2.97
C TYR A 123 6.91 13.58 4.41
N ILE A 124 6.39 12.79 5.35
CA ILE A 124 6.26 13.19 6.77
C ILE A 124 7.58 13.68 7.38
N PRO A 125 8.75 13.04 7.13
CA PRO A 125 10.02 13.53 7.69
C PRO A 125 10.44 14.94 7.23
N PHE A 126 9.80 15.48 6.18
CA PHE A 126 10.13 16.77 5.58
C PHE A 126 9.16 17.91 5.94
N VAL A 127 8.08 17.62 6.66
CA VAL A 127 7.01 18.62 6.93
C VAL A 127 7.48 19.78 7.80
N LYS A 128 8.49 19.59 8.66
CA LYS A 128 9.09 20.68 9.45
C LYS A 128 9.89 21.67 8.61
N GLU A 129 10.47 21.20 7.50
CA GLU A 129 11.32 21.99 6.62
C GLU A 129 10.50 22.81 5.61
N ASP A 130 9.22 22.46 5.41
CA ASP A 130 8.34 23.10 4.43
C ASP A 130 6.90 23.24 4.98
N LYS A 131 6.56 24.47 5.41
CA LYS A 131 5.23 24.78 5.93
C LYS A 131 4.11 24.45 4.92
N LYS A 132 4.36 24.67 3.61
CA LYS A 132 3.38 24.39 2.55
C LYS A 132 3.10 22.90 2.45
N LEU A 133 4.13 22.06 2.59
CA LEU A 133 3.98 20.62 2.66
C LEU A 133 3.19 20.21 3.92
N GLY A 134 3.45 20.84 5.05
CA GLY A 134 2.68 20.64 6.28
C GLY A 134 1.19 20.94 6.08
N GLU A 135 0.83 22.03 5.39
CA GLU A 135 -0.58 22.35 5.08
C GLU A 135 -1.22 21.30 4.15
N LEU A 136 -0.49 20.78 3.16
CA LEU A 136 -0.97 19.67 2.32
C LEU A 136 -1.29 18.44 3.15
N VAL A 137 -0.41 18.04 4.08
CA VAL A 137 -0.64 16.86 4.96
C VAL A 137 -1.85 17.10 5.87
N LYS A 138 -1.99 18.28 6.45
CA LYS A 138 -3.20 18.65 7.22
C LYS A 138 -4.46 18.52 6.36
N GLY A 139 -4.37 18.93 5.10
CA GLY A 139 -5.48 18.78 4.15
C GLY A 139 -5.89 17.32 3.92
N VAL A 140 -4.92 16.39 3.84
CA VAL A 140 -5.22 14.95 3.74
C VAL A 140 -5.92 14.44 5.00
N ILE A 141 -5.42 14.79 6.20
CA ILE A 141 -6.04 14.41 7.48
C ILE A 141 -7.49 14.92 7.55
N ASN A 142 -7.73 16.18 7.16
CA ASN A 142 -9.07 16.76 7.11
C ASN A 142 -9.99 16.03 6.13
N ARG A 143 -9.51 15.73 4.92
CA ARG A 143 -10.29 15.01 3.90
C ARG A 143 -10.63 13.60 4.37
N GLN A 144 -9.67 12.86 4.93
CA GLN A 144 -9.89 11.52 5.50
C GLN A 144 -10.91 11.56 6.65
N THR A 145 -10.86 12.58 7.49
CA THR A 145 -11.87 12.81 8.55
C THR A 145 -13.28 12.90 7.97
N LYS A 146 -13.47 13.71 6.93
CA LYS A 146 -14.77 13.87 6.23
C LYS A 146 -15.24 12.55 5.60
N CYS A 147 -14.32 11.80 5.00
CA CYS A 147 -14.60 10.49 4.41
C CYS A 147 -15.08 9.48 5.47
N ILE A 148 -14.39 9.37 6.61
CA ILE A 148 -14.77 8.48 7.72
C ILE A 148 -16.15 8.87 8.27
N LEU A 149 -16.43 10.18 8.46
CA LEU A 149 -17.73 10.65 8.93
C LEU A 149 -18.86 10.38 7.93
N LEU A 150 -18.56 10.36 6.61
CA LEU A 150 -19.54 9.99 5.58
C LEU A 150 -19.90 8.51 5.67
N ASP A 151 -18.90 7.62 5.71
CA ASP A 151 -19.11 6.17 5.89
C ASP A 151 -17.81 5.45 6.30
N PRO A 152 -17.69 4.94 7.53
CA PRO A 152 -16.49 4.26 8.00
C PRO A 152 -16.30 2.86 7.38
N TYR A 153 -17.28 2.34 6.67
CA TYR A 153 -17.23 1.06 5.97
C TYR A 153 -16.78 1.18 4.50
N ALA A 154 -16.63 2.41 3.99
CA ALA A 154 -16.14 2.62 2.64
C ALA A 154 -14.61 2.76 2.62
N ASN A 155 -13.98 2.18 1.60
CA ASN A 155 -12.54 2.26 1.39
C ASN A 155 -12.15 3.39 0.45
N ALA A 156 -13.02 3.79 -0.51
CA ALA A 156 -12.70 4.79 -1.53
C ALA A 156 -13.82 5.83 -1.74
N PHE A 157 -13.42 7.09 -1.99
CA PHE A 157 -14.31 8.24 -2.06
C PHE A 157 -13.99 9.12 -3.27
N TYR A 158 -15.02 9.86 -3.73
CA TYR A 158 -14.86 10.92 -4.73
C TYR A 158 -14.50 12.26 -4.09
N LYS A 159 -13.94 13.17 -4.90
CA LYS A 159 -13.72 14.57 -4.48
C LYS A 159 -15.06 15.27 -4.18
N ASP A 160 -16.04 15.12 -5.08
CA ASP A 160 -17.40 15.61 -4.91
C ASP A 160 -18.25 14.59 -4.14
N PHE A 161 -18.65 14.93 -2.93
CA PHE A 161 -19.50 14.09 -2.09
C PHE A 161 -20.94 13.94 -2.60
N ASN A 162 -21.33 14.63 -3.69
CA ASN A 162 -22.60 14.40 -4.37
C ASN A 162 -22.49 13.44 -5.56
N GLN A 163 -21.27 13.07 -5.95
CA GLN A 163 -21.05 12.19 -7.10
C GLN A 163 -21.57 10.77 -6.84
N VAL A 164 -22.32 10.25 -7.80
CA VAL A 164 -22.88 8.89 -7.76
C VAL A 164 -21.87 7.92 -8.38
N SER A 165 -21.59 6.84 -7.67
CA SER A 165 -20.61 5.83 -8.10
C SER A 165 -21.09 5.03 -9.32
N GLU A 166 -20.12 4.60 -10.15
CA GLU A 166 -20.32 3.53 -11.13
C GLU A 166 -20.72 2.20 -10.47
N TRP A 167 -20.32 1.98 -9.20
CA TRP A 167 -20.65 0.81 -8.37
C TRP A 167 -21.97 0.96 -7.59
N LYS A 168 -22.84 1.91 -7.95
CA LYS A 168 -24.12 2.18 -7.27
C LYS A 168 -25.05 0.97 -7.15
N ASN A 169 -24.83 -0.07 -7.98
CA ASN A 169 -25.62 -1.30 -8.00
C ASN A 169 -25.04 -2.40 -7.10
N ASP A 170 -23.94 -2.15 -6.39
CA ASP A 170 -23.44 -3.06 -5.38
C ASP A 170 -24.49 -3.25 -4.28
N LEU A 171 -24.66 -4.49 -3.84
CA LEU A 171 -25.61 -4.85 -2.78
C LEU A 171 -24.98 -4.52 -1.41
N THR A 172 -24.89 -3.25 -1.12
CA THR A 172 -24.44 -2.62 0.12
C THR A 172 -25.11 -1.25 0.27
N LYS A 173 -24.91 -0.57 1.40
CA LYS A 173 -25.52 0.75 1.64
C LYS A 173 -24.72 1.87 0.94
N MET A 174 -24.69 1.86 -0.40
CA MET A 174 -24.02 2.91 -1.17
C MET A 174 -24.67 4.28 -0.92
N LYS A 175 -23.82 5.33 -0.84
CA LYS A 175 -24.21 6.73 -0.73
C LYS A 175 -23.49 7.56 -1.79
N PRO A 176 -24.01 8.73 -2.20
CA PRO A 176 -23.22 9.69 -2.97
C PRO A 176 -21.91 10.04 -2.25
N GLY A 177 -20.88 10.35 -3.02
CA GLY A 177 -19.52 10.62 -2.51
C GLY A 177 -18.66 9.39 -2.27
N ILE A 178 -19.27 8.21 -2.15
CA ILE A 178 -18.53 6.94 -2.03
C ILE A 178 -18.25 6.40 -3.42
N HIS A 179 -16.96 6.13 -3.74
CA HIS A 179 -16.58 5.42 -4.95
C HIS A 179 -16.81 3.92 -4.78
N GLU A 180 -16.26 3.31 -3.70
CA GLU A 180 -16.39 1.89 -3.40
C GLU A 180 -16.60 1.68 -1.89
N ARG A 181 -17.47 0.73 -1.52
CA ARG A 181 -17.83 0.46 -0.13
C ARG A 181 -17.38 -0.93 0.30
N LYS A 182 -16.11 -1.23 0.17
CA LYS A 182 -15.48 -2.44 0.66
C LYS A 182 -14.93 -2.22 2.07
N TRP A 183 -15.36 -3.05 3.03
CA TRP A 183 -14.88 -2.96 4.40
C TRP A 183 -13.51 -3.63 4.56
N GLU A 184 -12.54 -2.83 4.92
CA GLU A 184 -11.16 -3.17 5.20
C GLU A 184 -10.73 -2.53 6.52
N ILE A 185 -10.14 -3.30 7.44
CA ILE A 185 -9.66 -2.76 8.73
C ILE A 185 -8.63 -1.65 8.50
N ASP A 186 -7.71 -1.88 7.58
CA ASP A 186 -6.60 -0.97 7.30
C ASP A 186 -7.06 0.37 6.75
N SER A 187 -8.18 0.44 6.03
CA SER A 187 -8.77 1.70 5.57
C SER A 187 -9.02 2.68 6.72
N LEU A 188 -9.30 2.20 7.94
CA LEU A 188 -9.42 3.06 9.12
C LEU A 188 -8.11 3.20 9.93
N CYS A 189 -7.17 2.28 9.77
CA CYS A 189 -5.87 2.35 10.43
C CYS A 189 -4.95 3.42 9.81
N TYR A 190 -4.95 3.52 8.49
CA TYR A 190 -4.07 4.43 7.76
C TYR A 190 -4.27 5.91 8.10
N PRO A 191 -5.50 6.45 8.21
CA PRO A 191 -5.74 7.83 8.67
C PRO A 191 -5.20 8.12 10.06
N ILE A 192 -5.29 7.16 10.98
CA ILE A 192 -4.74 7.28 12.34
C ILE A 192 -3.20 7.33 12.26
N ARG A 193 -2.58 6.45 11.47
CA ARG A 193 -1.13 6.44 11.25
C ARG A 193 -0.64 7.79 10.72
N LEU A 194 -1.32 8.37 9.72
CA LEU A 194 -0.95 9.66 9.14
C LEU A 194 -1.05 10.78 10.18
N ALA A 195 -2.17 10.86 10.90
CA ALA A 195 -2.40 11.86 11.92
C ALA A 195 -1.36 11.78 13.05
N HIS A 196 -1.09 10.56 13.54
CA HIS A 196 -0.07 10.33 14.56
C HIS A 196 1.34 10.69 14.06
N GLY A 197 1.73 10.25 12.85
CA GLY A 197 3.03 10.56 12.26
C GLY A 197 3.24 12.06 12.09
N TYR A 198 2.23 12.79 11.57
CA TYR A 198 2.27 14.23 11.46
C TYR A 198 2.44 14.91 12.83
N TRP A 199 1.63 14.50 13.83
CA TRP A 199 1.73 15.02 15.19
C TRP A 199 3.09 14.74 15.83
N LYS A 200 3.61 13.53 15.72
CA LYS A 200 4.94 13.17 16.26
C LYS A 200 6.04 14.00 15.65
N GLU A 201 5.95 14.26 14.35
CA GLU A 201 6.95 15.05 13.65
C GLU A 201 6.85 16.54 14.00
N THR A 202 5.64 17.12 14.04
CA THR A 202 5.46 18.57 14.13
C THR A 202 5.10 19.09 15.52
N GLY A 203 4.45 18.26 16.36
CA GLY A 203 3.77 18.70 17.57
C GLY A 203 2.48 19.48 17.31
N ASP A 204 2.10 19.71 16.05
CA ASP A 204 0.90 20.48 15.68
C ASP A 204 -0.37 19.66 15.90
N ILE A 205 -1.31 20.21 16.68
CA ILE A 205 -2.61 19.61 17.00
C ILE A 205 -3.78 20.34 16.33
N SER A 206 -3.51 21.32 15.48
CA SER A 206 -4.54 22.21 14.92
C SER A 206 -5.59 21.48 14.08
N MET A 207 -5.28 20.28 13.58
CA MET A 207 -6.19 19.45 12.79
C MET A 207 -7.07 18.51 13.63
N PHE A 208 -6.77 18.35 14.93
CA PHE A 208 -7.48 17.39 15.79
C PHE A 208 -8.66 18.06 16.50
N ASP A 209 -9.55 18.61 15.68
CA ASP A 209 -10.76 19.28 16.10
C ASP A 209 -11.90 18.31 16.50
N ASN A 210 -13.10 18.82 16.70
CA ASN A 210 -14.26 18.02 17.12
C ASN A 210 -14.68 17.00 16.03
N ASP A 211 -14.54 17.34 14.74
CA ASP A 211 -14.88 16.44 13.65
C ASP A 211 -13.88 15.28 13.61
N TRP A 212 -12.58 15.57 13.76
CA TRP A 212 -11.56 14.51 13.86
C TRP A 212 -11.81 13.61 15.08
N LYS A 213 -12.12 14.17 16.26
CA LYS A 213 -12.48 13.38 17.44
C LYS A 213 -13.73 12.52 17.21
N ALA A 214 -14.74 13.05 16.53
CA ALA A 214 -15.94 12.29 16.18
C ALA A 214 -15.62 11.14 15.22
N ALA A 215 -14.76 11.37 14.22
CA ALA A 215 -14.28 10.33 13.33
C ALA A 215 -13.54 9.23 14.09
N MET A 216 -12.66 9.55 15.05
CA MET A 216 -11.95 8.55 15.87
C MET A 216 -12.91 7.74 16.74
N LYS A 217 -13.95 8.35 17.32
CA LYS A 217 -15.02 7.63 18.04
C LYS A 217 -15.75 6.65 17.11
N LEU A 218 -16.04 7.08 15.88
CA LEU A 218 -16.70 6.25 14.88
C LEU A 218 -15.81 5.07 14.44
N VAL A 219 -14.49 5.28 14.31
CA VAL A 219 -13.53 4.19 14.05
C VAL A 219 -13.58 3.14 15.16
N LEU A 220 -13.48 3.56 16.43
CA LEU A 220 -13.54 2.65 17.57
C LEU A 220 -14.86 1.88 17.64
N GLN A 221 -15.98 2.56 17.34
CA GLN A 221 -17.30 1.92 17.25
C GLN A 221 -17.31 0.86 16.13
N THR A 222 -16.82 1.20 14.94
CA THR A 222 -16.77 0.28 13.79
C THR A 222 -15.93 -0.96 14.09
N PHE A 223 -14.79 -0.80 14.76
CA PHE A 223 -13.96 -1.93 15.21
C PHE A 223 -14.71 -2.82 16.19
N LYS A 224 -15.42 -2.24 17.19
CA LYS A 224 -16.27 -3.00 18.13
C LYS A 224 -17.38 -3.78 17.41
N GLU A 225 -18.07 -3.15 16.47
CA GLU A 225 -19.12 -3.80 15.67
C GLU A 225 -18.57 -5.00 14.88
N GLN A 226 -17.35 -4.85 14.34
CA GLN A 226 -16.72 -5.90 13.54
C GLN A 226 -15.96 -6.96 14.35
N GLN A 227 -15.88 -6.85 15.66
CA GLN A 227 -15.53 -8.02 16.51
C GLN A 227 -16.65 -9.08 16.52
N ARG A 228 -17.87 -8.71 16.16
CA ARG A 228 -19.03 -9.60 15.97
C ARG A 228 -19.35 -10.47 17.20
N TRP A 229 -19.26 -9.90 18.41
CA TRP A 229 -19.52 -10.63 19.65
C TRP A 229 -20.97 -11.13 19.77
N THR A 230 -21.95 -10.37 19.29
CA THR A 230 -23.38 -10.63 19.46
C THR A 230 -24.09 -10.95 18.15
N ASP A 231 -23.64 -10.38 17.04
CA ASP A 231 -24.28 -10.55 15.74
C ASP A 231 -23.25 -10.39 14.60
N LYS A 232 -23.72 -10.37 13.35
CA LYS A 232 -22.88 -10.26 12.15
C LYS A 232 -22.38 -8.84 11.86
N GLY A 233 -22.78 -7.85 12.68
CA GLY A 233 -22.54 -6.43 12.44
C GLY A 233 -23.45 -5.84 11.35
N PRO A 234 -23.42 -4.50 11.18
CA PRO A 234 -24.33 -3.78 10.27
C PRO A 234 -23.88 -3.79 8.81
N TYR A 235 -22.69 -4.36 8.50
CA TYR A 235 -22.09 -4.34 7.18
C TYR A 235 -22.31 -5.65 6.43
N SER A 236 -22.67 -5.51 5.16
CA SER A 236 -22.65 -6.60 4.18
C SER A 236 -22.32 -6.04 2.81
N PHE A 237 -21.73 -6.88 1.93
CA PHE A 237 -21.36 -6.49 0.59
C PHE A 237 -21.48 -7.65 -0.39
N GLN A 238 -22.16 -7.42 -1.51
CA GLN A 238 -22.12 -8.31 -2.66
C GLN A 238 -22.02 -7.45 -3.94
N ARG A 239 -21.35 -7.98 -4.95
CA ARG A 239 -21.23 -7.39 -6.28
C ARG A 239 -21.62 -8.43 -7.32
N ASN A 240 -22.40 -8.02 -8.31
CA ASN A 240 -22.66 -8.87 -9.46
C ASN A 240 -21.45 -8.83 -10.41
N THR A 241 -20.59 -9.81 -10.29
CA THR A 241 -19.31 -9.88 -11.01
C THR A 241 -18.98 -11.33 -11.34
N ALA A 242 -18.19 -11.52 -12.41
CA ALA A 242 -17.57 -12.81 -12.74
C ALA A 242 -16.24 -13.02 -12.00
N TRP A 243 -15.73 -12.00 -11.29
CA TRP A 243 -14.48 -12.06 -10.54
C TRP A 243 -14.77 -12.53 -9.11
N ALA A 244 -14.37 -13.75 -8.78
CA ALA A 244 -14.79 -14.41 -7.54
C ALA A 244 -14.37 -13.66 -6.25
N THR A 245 -13.22 -13.00 -6.28
CA THR A 245 -12.67 -12.25 -5.12
C THR A 245 -13.27 -10.85 -4.96
N ASP A 246 -14.07 -10.38 -5.92
CA ASP A 246 -14.69 -9.05 -5.92
C ASP A 246 -16.07 -9.02 -5.24
N GLY A 247 -16.46 -10.12 -4.61
CA GLY A 247 -17.72 -10.27 -3.89
C GLY A 247 -17.56 -11.10 -2.61
N VAL A 248 -18.47 -10.89 -1.66
CA VAL A 248 -18.45 -11.56 -0.36
C VAL A 248 -19.52 -12.66 -0.32
N PRO A 249 -19.17 -13.91 -0.02
CA PRO A 249 -20.13 -15.01 0.02
C PRO A 249 -21.12 -14.91 1.19
N LEU A 250 -22.09 -15.83 1.24
CA LEU A 250 -23.06 -15.99 2.33
C LEU A 250 -23.81 -14.69 2.65
N SER A 251 -24.51 -14.18 1.63
CA SER A 251 -25.32 -12.94 1.71
C SER A 251 -24.50 -11.70 2.07
N GLY A 252 -23.22 -11.69 1.71
CA GLY A 252 -22.34 -10.53 1.89
C GLY A 252 -21.69 -10.43 3.26
N TYR A 253 -21.85 -11.42 4.14
CA TYR A 253 -21.25 -11.39 5.49
C TYR A 253 -19.91 -12.15 5.58
N GLY A 254 -19.56 -12.93 4.55
CA GLY A 254 -18.39 -13.82 4.56
C GLY A 254 -18.65 -15.11 5.34
N TYR A 255 -17.64 -15.98 5.35
CA TYR A 255 -17.73 -17.22 6.12
C TYR A 255 -17.84 -16.96 7.62
N PRO A 256 -18.55 -17.82 8.39
CA PRO A 256 -18.70 -17.65 9.83
C PRO A 256 -17.37 -17.58 10.57
N VAL A 257 -17.30 -16.68 11.53
CA VAL A 257 -16.18 -16.57 12.47
C VAL A 257 -16.67 -16.89 13.88
N LYS A 258 -15.80 -17.46 14.71
CA LYS A 258 -16.02 -17.55 16.15
C LYS A 258 -15.46 -16.29 16.81
N PRO A 259 -16.31 -15.48 17.48
CA PRO A 259 -15.84 -14.27 18.17
C PRO A 259 -14.72 -14.59 19.15
N CYS A 260 -13.60 -13.88 19.03
CA CYS A 260 -12.41 -14.11 19.85
C CYS A 260 -11.64 -12.81 20.18
N GLY A 261 -12.24 -11.65 19.90
CA GLY A 261 -11.62 -10.35 20.10
C GLY A 261 -10.99 -9.76 18.84
N LEU A 262 -10.65 -10.56 17.84
CA LEU A 262 -10.19 -10.08 16.54
C LEU A 262 -11.29 -9.33 15.80
N ILE A 263 -10.90 -8.39 14.94
CA ILE A 263 -11.78 -7.58 14.09
C ILE A 263 -11.91 -8.29 12.73
N VAL A 264 -13.14 -8.48 12.25
CA VAL A 264 -13.40 -9.02 10.92
C VAL A 264 -13.09 -7.99 9.85
N SER A 265 -12.30 -8.37 8.85
CA SER A 265 -12.16 -7.68 7.57
C SER A 265 -12.83 -8.49 6.48
N THR A 266 -13.75 -7.91 5.73
CA THR A 266 -14.38 -8.63 4.60
C THR A 266 -13.55 -8.56 3.34
N PHE A 267 -12.68 -7.57 3.25
CA PHE A 267 -11.73 -7.39 2.16
C PHE A 267 -10.31 -7.25 2.69
N ARG A 268 -9.35 -7.57 1.84
CA ARG A 268 -7.91 -7.39 2.00
C ARG A 268 -7.51 -6.00 1.50
N PRO A 269 -6.31 -5.52 1.83
CA PRO A 269 -5.77 -4.29 1.26
C PRO A 269 -5.68 -4.28 -0.28
N SER A 270 -5.80 -5.43 -0.92
CA SER A 270 -5.87 -5.59 -2.37
C SER A 270 -7.27 -5.39 -2.96
N ASP A 271 -8.27 -5.05 -2.16
CA ASP A 271 -9.70 -5.02 -2.53
C ASP A 271 -10.30 -6.41 -2.85
N ASP A 272 -9.56 -7.50 -2.61
CA ASP A 272 -10.06 -8.87 -2.73
C ASP A 272 -10.73 -9.33 -1.42
N SER A 273 -11.82 -10.10 -1.52
CA SER A 273 -12.50 -10.63 -0.34
C SER A 273 -11.63 -11.64 0.43
N THR A 274 -11.72 -11.60 1.75
CA THR A 274 -11.07 -12.56 2.63
C THR A 274 -11.72 -13.95 2.52
N LEU A 275 -10.92 -15.00 2.64
CA LEU A 275 -11.40 -16.37 2.79
C LEU A 275 -11.87 -16.59 4.22
N PHE A 276 -11.05 -16.25 5.20
CA PHE A 276 -11.43 -16.23 6.62
C PHE A 276 -11.44 -14.79 7.13
N GLY A 277 -12.49 -14.44 7.86
CA GLY A 277 -12.78 -13.04 8.20
C GLY A 277 -11.73 -12.34 9.06
N TYR A 278 -10.88 -13.05 9.81
CA TYR A 278 -9.83 -12.42 10.61
C TYR A 278 -8.53 -12.35 9.82
N LEU A 279 -8.32 -11.25 9.11
CA LEU A 279 -7.07 -10.91 8.43
C LEU A 279 -6.03 -10.46 9.47
N ILE A 280 -5.03 -11.29 9.72
CA ILE A 280 -4.09 -11.09 10.83
C ILE A 280 -3.17 -9.87 10.63
N PRO A 281 -2.57 -9.62 9.45
CA PRO A 281 -1.76 -8.41 9.27
C PRO A 281 -2.52 -7.11 9.57
N SER A 282 -3.79 -7.01 9.13
CA SER A 282 -4.63 -5.83 9.42
C SER A 282 -5.02 -5.74 10.90
N ASN A 283 -5.26 -6.86 11.59
CA ASN A 283 -5.48 -6.87 13.04
C ASN A 283 -4.23 -6.43 13.82
N MET A 284 -3.03 -6.84 13.40
CA MET A 284 -1.78 -6.39 14.00
C MET A 284 -1.57 -4.89 13.78
N PHE A 285 -1.91 -4.37 12.62
CA PHE A 285 -1.87 -2.94 12.37
C PHE A 285 -2.92 -2.17 13.20
N ALA A 286 -4.10 -2.76 13.43
CA ALA A 286 -5.11 -2.18 14.32
C ALA A 286 -4.60 -2.06 15.77
N ILE A 287 -3.89 -3.07 16.30
CA ILE A 287 -3.25 -3.02 17.63
C ILE A 287 -2.31 -1.82 17.73
N GLU A 288 -1.49 -1.61 16.71
CA GLU A 288 -0.52 -0.52 16.67
C GLU A 288 -1.20 0.86 16.67
N VAL A 289 -2.18 1.08 15.79
CA VAL A 289 -2.86 2.37 15.69
C VAL A 289 -3.79 2.67 16.88
N LEU A 290 -4.32 1.65 17.54
CA LEU A 290 -5.02 1.81 18.82
C LEU A 290 -4.06 2.36 19.89
N GLY A 291 -2.81 1.89 19.89
CA GLY A 291 -1.74 2.47 20.71
C GLY A 291 -1.49 3.95 20.41
N TYR A 292 -1.51 4.34 19.12
CA TYR A 292 -1.38 5.75 18.72
C TYR A 292 -2.52 6.61 19.24
N LEU A 293 -3.76 6.13 19.19
CA LEU A 293 -4.90 6.85 19.76
C LEU A 293 -4.77 6.99 21.28
N ILE A 294 -4.34 5.94 21.98
CA ILE A 294 -4.09 6.00 23.44
C ILE A 294 -3.03 7.06 23.73
N GLU A 295 -1.93 7.09 22.99
CA GLU A 295 -0.87 8.09 23.17
C GLU A 295 -1.39 9.51 22.95
N MET A 296 -2.03 9.77 21.81
CA MET A 296 -2.53 11.11 21.44
C MET A 296 -3.54 11.63 22.45
N PHE A 297 -4.57 10.83 22.81
CA PHE A 297 -5.66 11.25 23.68
C PHE A 297 -5.31 11.20 25.18
N SER A 298 -4.14 10.68 25.55
CA SER A 298 -3.60 10.78 26.90
C SER A 298 -2.87 12.10 27.15
N THR A 299 -2.55 12.88 26.09
CA THR A 299 -1.92 14.19 26.24
C THR A 299 -2.90 15.23 26.78
N SER A 300 -2.42 16.19 27.57
CA SER A 300 -3.28 17.24 28.14
C SER A 300 -4.02 18.06 27.07
N ALA A 301 -3.42 18.24 25.91
CA ALA A 301 -3.96 19.04 24.81
C ALA A 301 -5.13 18.38 24.08
N LEU A 302 -5.16 17.05 24.00
CA LEU A 302 -6.20 16.29 23.29
C LEU A 302 -7.07 15.43 24.19
N LYS A 303 -6.85 15.48 25.50
CA LYS A 303 -7.42 14.58 26.51
C LYS A 303 -8.87 14.18 26.24
N ASP A 304 -9.12 12.86 26.11
CA ASP A 304 -10.45 12.24 26.08
C ASP A 304 -10.37 10.84 26.71
N ASP A 305 -10.66 10.74 28.01
CA ASP A 305 -10.52 9.50 28.78
C ASP A 305 -11.44 8.37 28.25
N ALA A 306 -12.56 8.71 27.62
CA ALA A 306 -13.48 7.73 27.02
C ALA A 306 -12.87 7.08 25.77
N ILE A 307 -12.20 7.85 24.92
CA ILE A 307 -11.47 7.33 23.76
C ILE A 307 -10.32 6.44 24.24
N VAL A 308 -9.53 6.89 25.21
CA VAL A 308 -8.40 6.13 25.77
C VAL A 308 -8.86 4.79 26.33
N THR A 309 -9.93 4.78 27.15
CA THR A 309 -10.48 3.56 27.74
C THR A 309 -10.96 2.60 26.66
N THR A 310 -11.75 3.10 25.70
CA THR A 310 -12.26 2.25 24.59
C THR A 310 -11.15 1.69 23.70
N ALA A 311 -10.15 2.51 23.37
CA ALA A 311 -9.02 2.07 22.55
C ALA A 311 -8.17 1.01 23.26
N ARG A 312 -7.97 1.17 24.57
CA ARG A 312 -7.23 0.19 25.40
C ARG A 312 -7.95 -1.15 25.49
N GLU A 313 -9.25 -1.14 25.78
CA GLU A 313 -10.07 -2.35 25.81
C GLU A 313 -10.03 -3.10 24.47
N LEU A 314 -10.18 -2.38 23.36
CA LEU A 314 -10.07 -2.96 22.02
C LEU A 314 -8.68 -3.54 21.75
N GLN A 315 -7.63 -2.79 22.07
CA GLN A 315 -6.24 -3.21 21.89
C GLN A 315 -5.96 -4.52 22.65
N GLU A 316 -6.37 -4.61 23.91
CA GLU A 316 -6.21 -5.80 24.76
C GLU A 316 -6.98 -7.00 24.20
N GLN A 317 -8.22 -6.79 23.75
CA GLN A 317 -9.06 -7.85 23.17
C GLN A 317 -8.49 -8.37 21.85
N VAL A 318 -8.05 -7.47 20.95
CA VAL A 318 -7.45 -7.86 19.67
C VAL A 318 -6.11 -8.57 19.91
N GLN A 319 -5.28 -8.07 20.84
CA GLN A 319 -4.00 -8.70 21.20
C GLN A 319 -4.21 -10.11 21.76
N LYS A 320 -5.22 -10.31 22.61
CA LYS A 320 -5.57 -11.64 23.14
C LYS A 320 -6.01 -12.56 22.01
N GLY A 321 -6.93 -12.09 21.13
CA GLY A 321 -7.40 -12.86 20.00
C GLY A 321 -6.28 -13.26 19.05
N LEU A 322 -5.33 -12.35 18.80
CA LEU A 322 -4.12 -12.59 18.02
C LEU A 322 -3.25 -13.70 18.64
N THR A 323 -2.96 -13.60 19.93
CA THR A 323 -2.11 -14.57 20.64
C THR A 323 -2.73 -15.97 20.61
N GLU A 324 -4.04 -16.08 20.78
CA GLU A 324 -4.75 -17.35 20.84
C GLU A 324 -5.03 -18.00 19.47
N ASN A 325 -5.10 -17.18 18.38
CA ASN A 325 -5.57 -17.70 17.08
C ASN A 325 -4.64 -17.36 15.91
N GLY A 326 -3.82 -16.29 16.00
CA GLY A 326 -3.05 -15.77 14.88
C GLY A 326 -1.67 -16.40 14.69
N ILE A 327 -1.20 -17.20 15.66
CA ILE A 327 0.09 -17.89 15.62
C ILE A 327 -0.13 -19.38 15.38
N ILE A 328 0.55 -19.92 14.37
CA ILE A 328 0.43 -21.33 13.99
C ILE A 328 1.79 -22.01 13.94
N THR A 329 1.85 -23.32 14.11
CA THR A 329 3.09 -24.09 13.98
C THR A 329 3.20 -24.67 12.56
N HIS A 330 4.17 -24.17 11.80
CA HIS A 330 4.50 -24.73 10.49
C HIS A 330 5.53 -25.87 10.62
N PRO A 331 5.33 -27.04 9.95
CA PRO A 331 6.22 -28.22 10.14
C PRO A 331 7.69 -27.96 9.89
N LYS A 332 8.01 -27.07 8.94
CA LYS A 332 9.41 -26.76 8.54
C LYS A 332 9.99 -25.53 9.20
N PHE A 333 9.16 -24.53 9.56
CA PHE A 333 9.62 -23.21 9.97
C PHE A 333 9.34 -22.87 11.43
N GLY A 334 8.66 -23.76 12.18
CA GLY A 334 8.27 -23.52 13.55
C GLY A 334 7.07 -22.56 13.66
N GLU A 335 7.01 -21.75 14.71
CA GLU A 335 5.94 -20.79 14.88
C GLU A 335 6.02 -19.67 13.83
N ILE A 336 4.89 -19.40 13.18
CA ILE A 336 4.69 -18.36 12.18
C ILE A 336 3.37 -17.64 12.40
N ILE A 337 3.22 -16.44 11.84
CA ILE A 337 1.98 -15.69 11.85
C ILE A 337 1.11 -16.21 10.69
N ALA A 338 -0.15 -16.56 10.96
CA ALA A 338 -1.14 -16.89 9.93
C ALA A 338 -1.53 -15.64 9.13
N PHE A 339 -1.99 -15.81 7.89
CA PHE A 339 -2.52 -14.69 7.11
C PHE A 339 -3.98 -14.40 7.45
N GLU A 340 -4.82 -15.44 7.42
CA GLU A 340 -6.24 -15.36 7.81
C GLU A 340 -6.61 -16.52 8.75
N VAL A 341 -7.49 -16.23 9.72
CA VAL A 341 -8.05 -17.24 10.63
C VAL A 341 -9.55 -17.04 10.82
N ASN A 342 -10.25 -18.04 11.37
CA ASN A 342 -11.70 -17.99 11.60
C ASN A 342 -12.12 -18.12 13.07
N GLY A 343 -11.18 -18.29 14.01
CA GLY A 343 -11.47 -18.52 15.43
C GLY A 343 -11.96 -19.94 15.77
N TYR A 344 -12.20 -20.81 14.78
CA TYR A 344 -12.53 -22.22 14.95
C TYR A 344 -11.32 -23.16 14.85
N GLY A 345 -10.10 -22.59 14.81
CA GLY A 345 -8.86 -23.36 14.67
C GLY A 345 -8.42 -23.58 13.22
N SER A 346 -9.17 -23.07 12.23
CA SER A 346 -8.74 -23.09 10.84
C SER A 346 -7.95 -21.83 10.50
N PHE A 347 -6.96 -21.98 9.64
CA PHE A 347 -6.14 -20.88 9.15
C PHE A 347 -5.89 -21.00 7.64
N HIS A 348 -5.63 -19.88 7.01
CA HIS A 348 -5.13 -19.78 5.66
C HIS A 348 -3.74 -19.14 5.69
N PHE A 349 -2.78 -19.77 5.01
CA PHE A 349 -1.45 -19.23 4.87
C PHE A 349 -1.18 -18.84 3.42
N MET A 350 -0.91 -17.59 3.23
CA MET A 350 -0.37 -16.93 2.05
C MET A 350 0.28 -15.62 2.50
N ASP A 351 0.82 -14.84 1.61
CA ASP A 351 0.96 -13.40 1.77
C ASP A 351 0.53 -12.70 0.50
N ASP A 352 0.03 -11.49 0.63
CA ASP A 352 -0.36 -10.60 -0.44
C ASP A 352 0.63 -9.43 -0.50
N ALA A 353 0.90 -8.92 -1.69
CA ALA A 353 1.85 -7.82 -1.85
C ALA A 353 1.34 -6.47 -1.35
N ASN A 354 0.03 -6.33 -1.15
CA ASN A 354 -0.58 -5.10 -0.64
C ASN A 354 -0.39 -4.96 0.87
N VAL A 355 -0.30 -3.72 1.35
CA VAL A 355 0.04 -3.41 2.74
C VAL A 355 -1.22 -2.97 3.50
N PRO A 356 -1.50 -3.59 4.66
CA PRO A 356 -0.71 -4.54 5.46
C PRO A 356 -0.64 -5.95 4.88
N SER A 357 0.58 -6.51 4.90
CA SER A 357 0.92 -7.90 4.59
C SER A 357 1.77 -8.47 5.72
N LEU A 358 2.00 -9.78 5.74
CA LEU A 358 2.92 -10.40 6.71
C LEU A 358 4.34 -9.84 6.57
N LEU A 359 4.78 -9.62 5.32
CA LEU A 359 6.10 -9.06 5.03
C LEU A 359 6.23 -7.62 5.53
N SER A 360 5.16 -6.84 5.49
CA SER A 360 5.16 -5.41 5.82
C SER A 360 5.04 -5.09 7.31
N LEU A 361 4.82 -6.07 8.18
CA LEU A 361 4.55 -5.84 9.60
C LEU A 361 5.59 -4.95 10.32
N PRO A 362 6.91 -5.10 10.09
CA PRO A 362 7.89 -4.19 10.70
C PRO A 362 7.80 -2.75 10.17
N TYR A 363 7.50 -2.57 8.90
CA TYR A 363 7.28 -1.26 8.29
C TYR A 363 6.09 -0.51 8.90
N LEU A 364 5.08 -1.25 9.35
CA LEU A 364 3.91 -0.72 10.04
C LEU A 364 4.12 -0.48 11.54
N GLY A 365 5.27 -0.91 12.11
CA GLY A 365 5.54 -0.85 13.54
C GLY A 365 4.91 -1.99 14.35
N ALA A 366 4.17 -2.89 13.70
CA ALA A 366 3.37 -3.92 14.35
C ALA A 366 4.19 -5.07 14.96
N ILE A 367 5.44 -5.23 14.53
CA ILE A 367 6.41 -6.19 15.09
C ILE A 367 7.83 -5.70 14.79
N LYS A 368 8.81 -6.08 15.60
CA LYS A 368 10.23 -5.77 15.32
C LYS A 368 10.75 -6.66 14.19
N ALA A 369 11.62 -6.11 13.33
CA ALA A 369 12.21 -6.84 12.20
C ALA A 369 13.10 -8.01 12.63
N ASP A 370 13.68 -7.97 13.83
CA ASP A 370 14.51 -9.02 14.42
C ASP A 370 13.72 -10.03 15.27
N ASN A 371 12.40 -9.87 15.41
CA ASN A 371 11.58 -10.80 16.17
C ASN A 371 11.60 -12.21 15.54
N PRO A 372 11.91 -13.28 16.33
CA PRO A 372 12.00 -14.65 15.81
C PRO A 372 10.73 -15.13 15.08
N LEU A 373 9.55 -14.79 15.60
CA LEU A 373 8.26 -15.13 14.97
C LEU A 373 8.14 -14.48 13.58
N TYR A 374 8.52 -13.19 13.47
CA TYR A 374 8.54 -12.50 12.19
C TYR A 374 9.58 -13.10 11.24
N LEU A 375 10.78 -13.37 11.71
CA LEU A 375 11.84 -13.95 10.88
C LEU A 375 11.44 -15.32 10.31
N ASN A 376 10.76 -16.16 11.11
CA ASN A 376 10.22 -17.42 10.62
C ASN A 376 9.11 -17.19 9.58
N THR A 377 8.17 -16.30 9.86
CA THR A 377 7.09 -15.92 8.93
C THR A 377 7.66 -15.39 7.61
N ARG A 378 8.65 -14.49 7.68
CA ARG A 378 9.33 -13.93 6.51
C ARG A 378 9.98 -14.99 5.63
N LYS A 379 10.62 -16.01 6.23
CA LYS A 379 11.21 -17.14 5.49
C LYS A 379 10.15 -17.93 4.71
N VAL A 380 8.95 -18.11 5.27
CA VAL A 380 7.85 -18.78 4.59
C VAL A 380 7.30 -17.93 3.46
N VAL A 381 7.04 -16.63 3.75
CA VAL A 381 6.51 -15.66 2.78
C VAL A 381 7.39 -15.56 1.53
N LEU A 382 8.71 -15.55 1.71
CA LEU A 382 9.70 -15.45 0.63
C LEU A 382 10.17 -16.83 0.12
N SER A 383 9.27 -17.81 0.10
CA SER A 383 9.54 -19.16 -0.38
C SER A 383 8.35 -19.74 -1.14
N GLU A 384 8.56 -20.87 -1.81
CA GLU A 384 7.51 -21.63 -2.51
C GLU A 384 6.39 -22.17 -1.61
N ASN A 385 6.52 -22.01 -0.26
CA ASN A 385 5.44 -22.33 0.68
C ASN A 385 4.38 -21.21 0.74
N ASN A 386 4.66 -20.02 0.21
CA ASN A 386 3.66 -19.01 -0.09
C ASN A 386 3.18 -19.20 -1.54
N PRO A 387 1.88 -19.52 -1.79
CA PRO A 387 1.37 -19.79 -3.13
C PRO A 387 1.45 -18.58 -4.07
N PHE A 388 1.65 -17.37 -3.54
CA PHE A 388 1.80 -16.14 -4.30
C PHE A 388 3.26 -15.62 -4.35
N PHE A 389 4.23 -16.42 -3.89
CA PHE A 389 5.64 -16.13 -4.16
C PHE A 389 6.00 -16.70 -5.52
N TYR A 390 6.27 -15.82 -6.46
CA TYR A 390 6.62 -16.19 -7.82
C TYR A 390 8.12 -16.02 -8.07
N LYS A 391 8.68 -16.93 -8.87
CA LYS A 391 10.06 -16.88 -9.32
C LYS A 391 10.12 -17.13 -10.82
N GLY A 392 10.72 -16.21 -11.55
CA GLY A 392 10.82 -16.28 -13.01
C GLY A 392 12.11 -15.67 -13.54
N LYS A 393 12.14 -15.43 -14.86
CA LYS A 393 13.32 -14.90 -15.56
C LYS A 393 13.56 -13.42 -15.25
N ALA A 394 12.51 -12.63 -15.05
CA ALA A 394 12.64 -11.21 -14.78
C ALA A 394 12.90 -10.94 -13.29
N ALA A 395 12.22 -11.64 -12.40
CA ALA A 395 12.32 -11.41 -10.95
C ALA A 395 11.79 -12.58 -10.12
N GLU A 396 12.00 -12.48 -8.80
CA GLU A 396 11.23 -13.19 -7.77
C GLU A 396 10.61 -12.20 -6.79
N GLY A 397 9.42 -12.51 -6.30
CA GLY A 397 8.70 -11.66 -5.33
C GLY A 397 7.28 -12.15 -5.08
N VAL A 398 6.58 -11.45 -4.18
CA VAL A 398 5.20 -11.76 -3.83
C VAL A 398 4.25 -11.02 -4.76
N GLY A 399 3.21 -11.72 -5.20
CA GLY A 399 2.07 -11.17 -5.92
C GLY A 399 0.80 -11.20 -5.09
N GLY A 400 -0.29 -11.65 -5.69
CA GLY A 400 -1.58 -11.79 -5.03
C GLY A 400 -2.66 -12.18 -6.03
N PRO A 401 -3.86 -12.56 -5.57
CA PRO A 401 -4.95 -12.94 -6.48
C PRO A 401 -5.47 -11.77 -7.32
N HIS A 402 -5.26 -10.54 -6.87
CA HIS A 402 -5.79 -9.31 -7.45
C HIS A 402 -5.40 -9.10 -8.93
N THR A 403 -4.15 -9.33 -9.27
CA THR A 403 -3.63 -9.16 -10.64
C THR A 403 -3.43 -10.49 -11.38
N GLY A 404 -3.84 -11.60 -10.76
CA GLY A 404 -3.76 -12.95 -11.33
C GLY A 404 -2.43 -13.66 -11.05
N ALA A 405 -2.33 -14.89 -11.57
CA ALA A 405 -1.16 -15.73 -11.39
C ALA A 405 0.07 -15.18 -12.13
N ASP A 406 1.24 -15.57 -11.63
CA ASP A 406 2.55 -15.25 -12.23
C ASP A 406 2.92 -13.76 -12.28
N THR A 407 2.19 -12.91 -11.53
CA THR A 407 2.48 -11.48 -11.42
C THR A 407 3.12 -11.15 -10.08
N ILE A 408 4.17 -10.33 -10.13
CA ILE A 408 4.92 -9.84 -8.97
C ILE A 408 4.62 -8.35 -8.81
N TRP A 409 4.39 -7.92 -7.57
CA TRP A 409 4.21 -6.50 -7.28
C TRP A 409 5.54 -5.86 -6.85
N PRO A 410 5.96 -4.75 -7.47
CA PRO A 410 7.14 -4.00 -7.03
C PRO A 410 7.11 -3.68 -5.54
N MET A 411 5.93 -3.41 -4.97
CA MET A 411 5.74 -3.11 -3.55
C MET A 411 6.26 -4.23 -2.64
N SER A 412 6.09 -5.50 -3.02
CA SER A 412 6.61 -6.63 -2.22
C SER A 412 8.14 -6.65 -2.19
N ILE A 413 8.78 -6.31 -3.31
CA ILE A 413 10.25 -6.22 -3.41
C ILE A 413 10.78 -5.03 -2.62
N ILE A 414 10.07 -3.89 -2.68
CA ILE A 414 10.38 -2.68 -1.92
C ILE A 414 10.31 -2.98 -0.41
N LEU A 415 9.23 -3.62 0.04
CA LEU A 415 9.07 -3.96 1.46
C LEU A 415 10.04 -5.04 1.91
N ARG A 416 10.42 -5.97 1.02
CA ARG A 416 11.51 -6.92 1.29
C ARG A 416 12.82 -6.18 1.59
N ALA A 417 13.11 -5.10 0.88
CA ALA A 417 14.29 -4.27 1.13
C ALA A 417 14.16 -3.46 2.44
N ILE A 418 13.05 -2.75 2.64
CA ILE A 418 12.85 -1.88 3.82
C ILE A 418 12.87 -2.67 5.13
N THR A 419 12.36 -3.90 5.13
CA THR A 419 12.29 -4.78 6.31
C THR A 419 13.51 -5.69 6.48
N SER A 420 14.52 -5.57 5.62
CA SER A 420 15.76 -6.31 5.71
C SER A 420 16.84 -5.53 6.45
N VAL A 421 17.69 -6.27 7.18
CA VAL A 421 18.94 -5.77 7.76
C VAL A 421 20.18 -6.30 7.00
N ASP A 422 19.97 -7.15 5.99
CA ASP A 422 21.03 -7.70 5.13
C ASP A 422 21.26 -6.79 3.92
N GLU A 423 22.41 -6.16 3.89
CA GLU A 423 22.81 -5.26 2.79
C GLU A 423 22.81 -5.93 1.42
N ASN A 424 23.14 -7.22 1.35
CA ASN A 424 23.13 -7.97 0.09
C ASN A 424 21.71 -8.16 -0.43
N GLU A 425 20.75 -8.41 0.49
CA GLU A 425 19.36 -8.53 0.13
C GLU A 425 18.77 -7.17 -0.31
N ILE A 426 19.09 -6.09 0.40
CA ILE A 426 18.69 -4.72 0.03
C ILE A 426 19.22 -4.38 -1.37
N LYS A 427 20.51 -4.62 -1.61
CA LYS A 427 21.15 -4.42 -2.92
C LYS A 427 20.48 -5.24 -4.02
N TYR A 428 20.19 -6.52 -3.75
CA TYR A 428 19.48 -7.39 -4.67
C TYR A 428 18.10 -6.85 -5.05
N CYS A 429 17.31 -6.42 -4.07
CA CYS A 429 15.97 -5.85 -4.30
C CYS A 429 16.03 -4.57 -5.14
N ILE A 430 16.95 -3.64 -4.84
CA ILE A 430 17.16 -2.41 -5.63
C ILE A 430 17.53 -2.78 -7.08
N GLY A 431 18.44 -3.74 -7.25
CA GLY A 431 18.87 -4.23 -8.57
C GLY A 431 17.73 -4.84 -9.39
N ILE A 432 16.78 -5.57 -8.75
CA ILE A 432 15.59 -6.09 -9.43
C ILE A 432 14.66 -4.94 -9.83
N LEU A 433 14.32 -4.04 -8.93
CA LEU A 433 13.43 -2.91 -9.22
C LEU A 433 13.96 -2.04 -10.37
N LYS A 434 15.29 -1.83 -10.40
CA LYS A 434 15.96 -1.15 -11.51
C LYS A 434 15.80 -1.87 -12.85
N LYS A 435 15.72 -3.20 -12.88
CA LYS A 435 15.60 -4.01 -14.12
C LYS A 435 14.14 -4.20 -14.57
N THR A 436 13.17 -3.95 -13.69
CA THR A 436 11.76 -4.32 -13.93
C THR A 436 10.82 -3.17 -14.16
N HIS A 437 11.32 -1.93 -14.28
CA HIS A 437 10.52 -0.75 -14.58
C HIS A 437 10.11 -0.61 -16.07
N ALA A 438 10.41 -1.60 -16.91
CA ALA A 438 10.01 -1.70 -18.32
C ALA A 438 10.37 -0.46 -19.18
N ASP A 439 11.50 0.18 -18.92
CA ASP A 439 11.97 1.42 -19.56
C ASP A 439 11.05 2.65 -19.35
N THR A 440 10.05 2.56 -18.47
CA THR A 440 9.09 3.66 -18.22
C THR A 440 9.61 4.73 -17.27
N GLY A 441 10.59 4.40 -16.43
CA GLY A 441 11.08 5.30 -15.38
C GLY A 441 10.19 5.33 -14.13
N PHE A 442 9.22 4.41 -14.02
CA PHE A 442 8.27 4.31 -12.93
C PHE A 442 8.03 2.87 -12.47
N MET A 443 7.57 2.71 -11.24
CA MET A 443 7.05 1.46 -10.74
C MET A 443 5.60 1.27 -11.19
N HIS A 444 5.23 0.02 -11.45
CA HIS A 444 3.88 -0.38 -11.86
C HIS A 444 3.14 -1.05 -10.69
N GLU A 445 1.86 -1.37 -10.87
CA GLU A 445 1.11 -2.15 -9.89
C GLU A 445 1.69 -3.56 -9.79
N SER A 446 1.76 -4.29 -10.92
CA SER A 446 2.41 -5.60 -11.00
C SER A 446 3.07 -5.82 -12.37
N PHE A 447 3.96 -6.79 -12.46
CA PHE A 447 4.56 -7.24 -13.71
C PHE A 447 4.69 -8.77 -13.74
N HIS A 448 4.73 -9.35 -14.95
CA HIS A 448 4.87 -10.80 -15.11
C HIS A 448 6.27 -11.28 -14.71
N LYS A 449 6.36 -12.37 -13.93
CA LYS A 449 7.63 -12.90 -13.37
C LYS A 449 8.72 -13.19 -14.41
N ASP A 450 8.33 -13.49 -15.65
CA ASP A 450 9.27 -13.83 -16.75
C ASP A 450 9.52 -12.68 -17.72
N ASP A 451 8.65 -11.64 -17.74
CA ASP A 451 8.76 -10.51 -18.66
C ASP A 451 8.21 -9.23 -18.01
N ALA A 452 9.10 -8.39 -17.53
CA ALA A 452 8.72 -7.12 -16.88
C ALA A 452 7.99 -6.12 -17.78
N LYS A 453 8.01 -6.30 -19.11
CA LYS A 453 7.26 -5.47 -20.06
C LYS A 453 5.76 -5.79 -20.08
N GLN A 454 5.37 -6.94 -19.55
CA GLN A 454 3.97 -7.29 -19.30
C GLN A 454 3.60 -6.84 -17.89
N PHE A 455 3.07 -5.63 -17.76
CA PHE A 455 2.71 -5.02 -16.48
C PHE A 455 1.28 -4.51 -16.47
N THR A 456 0.71 -4.39 -15.27
CA THR A 456 -0.59 -3.76 -15.01
C THR A 456 -0.39 -2.32 -14.56
N ARG A 457 -1.39 -1.48 -14.75
CA ARG A 457 -1.46 -0.07 -14.35
C ARG A 457 -0.13 0.68 -14.54
N LYS A 458 0.03 1.35 -15.66
CA LYS A 458 1.21 2.16 -15.98
C LYS A 458 1.48 3.27 -14.95
N TRP A 459 0.43 3.75 -14.30
CA TRP A 459 0.49 4.82 -13.32
C TRP A 459 -0.21 4.38 -12.04
N PHE A 460 0.58 3.86 -11.10
CA PHE A 460 0.18 3.48 -9.76
C PHE A 460 1.07 4.25 -8.76
N ALA A 461 0.52 5.34 -8.20
CA ALA A 461 1.31 6.33 -7.47
C ALA A 461 1.90 5.78 -6.16
N TRP A 462 1.18 4.88 -5.48
CA TRP A 462 1.69 4.28 -4.25
C TRP A 462 3.01 3.53 -4.46
N ALA A 463 3.10 2.67 -5.46
CA ALA A 463 4.34 1.94 -5.74
C ALA A 463 5.52 2.88 -6.06
N ASN A 464 5.26 3.98 -6.76
CA ASN A 464 6.27 4.99 -7.06
C ASN A 464 6.78 5.68 -5.80
N THR A 465 5.86 6.17 -4.97
CA THR A 465 6.25 6.91 -3.76
C THR A 465 6.93 6.00 -2.75
N LEU A 466 6.47 4.74 -2.61
CA LEU A 466 7.08 3.73 -1.74
C LEU A 466 8.50 3.35 -2.22
N PHE A 467 8.75 3.30 -3.55
CA PHE A 467 10.11 3.15 -4.08
C PHE A 467 10.98 4.33 -3.67
N GLY A 468 10.46 5.55 -3.78
CA GLY A 468 11.14 6.75 -3.31
C GLY A 468 11.50 6.68 -1.83
N GLU A 469 10.56 6.24 -0.99
CA GLU A 469 10.78 6.03 0.46
C GLU A 469 11.89 5.01 0.73
N MET A 470 11.92 3.90 0.00
CA MET A 470 12.99 2.90 0.10
C MET A 470 14.36 3.53 -0.18
N ILE A 471 14.48 4.37 -1.20
CA ILE A 471 15.74 5.04 -1.53
C ILE A 471 16.13 6.07 -0.46
N VAL A 472 15.16 6.84 0.07
CA VAL A 472 15.38 7.75 1.21
C VAL A 472 15.89 6.96 2.42
N HIS A 473 15.20 5.87 2.79
CA HIS A 473 15.60 4.97 3.88
C HIS A 473 17.02 4.43 3.67
N THR A 474 17.33 3.95 2.46
CA THR A 474 18.67 3.44 2.12
C THR A 474 19.73 4.54 2.21
N SER A 475 19.41 5.78 1.81
CA SER A 475 20.34 6.92 1.89
C SER A 475 20.72 7.30 3.32
N ILE A 476 19.86 6.98 4.29
CA ILE A 476 20.07 7.26 5.72
C ILE A 476 20.80 6.10 6.40
N HIS A 477 20.34 4.87 6.19
CA HIS A 477 20.78 3.69 6.96
C HIS A 477 21.89 2.88 6.28
N TYR A 478 21.95 2.90 4.94
CA TYR A 478 22.89 2.11 4.12
C TYR A 478 23.48 2.93 2.96
N PRO A 479 24.02 4.15 3.22
CA PRO A 479 24.45 5.08 2.15
C PRO A 479 25.55 4.50 1.25
N GLN A 480 26.34 3.52 1.72
CA GLN A 480 27.37 2.84 0.95
C GLN A 480 26.79 2.06 -0.23
N LEU A 481 25.57 1.53 -0.11
CA LEU A 481 24.91 0.78 -1.19
C LEU A 481 24.64 1.70 -2.40
N LEU A 482 24.24 2.95 -2.16
CA LEU A 482 23.95 3.90 -3.24
C LEU A 482 25.20 4.37 -3.99
N LYS A 483 26.41 4.18 -3.42
CA LYS A 483 27.70 4.50 -4.06
C LYS A 483 28.19 3.41 -5.01
N ASP A 484 27.54 2.26 -5.02
CA ASP A 484 27.89 1.17 -5.94
C ASP A 484 27.28 1.43 -7.33
N LYS A 485 28.14 1.61 -8.34
CA LYS A 485 27.70 1.82 -9.73
C LYS A 485 26.99 0.61 -10.33
N ASN A 486 27.20 -0.59 -9.75
CA ASN A 486 26.68 -1.86 -10.26
C ASN A 486 25.38 -2.29 -9.57
N ILE A 487 24.83 -1.46 -8.70
CA ILE A 487 23.55 -1.75 -8.04
C ILE A 487 22.41 -1.79 -9.03
#